data_e4efefb47eb2c91fc0fabb2561237c63
#
_entry.id   e4efefb47eb2c91fc0fabb2561237c63
#
_cell.length_a   1.000
_cell.length_b   1.000
_cell.length_c   1.000
_cell.angle_alpha   90.00
_cell.angle_beta   90.00
_cell.angle_gamma   90.00
#
_symmetry.space_group_name_H-M   'P 1'
#
loop_
_entity.id
_entity.type
_entity.pdbx_description
1 polymer ?
#
loop_
_entity_poly.entity_id
_entity_poly.type
_entity_poly.pdbx_seq_one_letter_code
_entity_poly.pdbx_strand_id
1 'polypeptide(L)'
;MKKSTLFSIAIIAAIFITSCNNQTTTTTEKMETKTGITKAAWGTTDGKEVFLYTLTNAKGVQVKISNYGATVTSWVSPDKNDKPSSIVLGFDSLSGYLAKPPYFGAVVGRYGNRIAKGKFKIDTAQYTLATNNGQNALHGGLKGFDKQVWDATPASDSTASLELSYLSKDGEEGYPGNLKVSVRYTLTDDNELKIEYSATTDKATVLNVTNHSYFNLTGDVSNSILDHTLMIDADNYTPVDTTLIPTGEIKSVKGTPFDFTKAKKIGLEIGAVSGGYDHNFVLNKKDSSLSKIVELKDSISGRTLEVFTTQPGVQFYTGNFLDGTISTSAGKKINQHAAMCLETQHFPDSPNQPKFPTTLLLPGQQFYSITVYKLSVK
;
A
#
# COMPACT_ATOMS: atom_id res chain seq x y z
N MET A 1 -70.35 62.70 33.71
CA MET A 1 -71.28 61.79 33.15
C MET A 1 -71.57 62.13 31.71
N LYS A 2 -70.73 61.90 30.78
CA LYS A 2 -71.00 62.18 29.36
C LYS A 2 -70.46 60.92 28.59
N LYS A 3 -71.38 60.20 27.94
CA LYS A 3 -71.05 59.15 26.98
C LYS A 3 -70.52 59.71 25.71
N SER A 4 -69.45 59.25 25.21
CA SER A 4 -68.92 59.63 23.89
C SER A 4 -68.85 58.31 23.04
N THR A 5 -69.64 58.28 22.00
CA THR A 5 -69.77 57.26 21.02
C THR A 5 -68.70 57.50 19.91
N LEU A 6 -67.84 56.58 19.63
CA LEU A 6 -66.95 56.61 18.51
C LEU A 6 -67.38 55.62 17.45
N PHE A 7 -67.60 56.10 16.26
CA PHE A 7 -67.92 55.37 15.03
C PHE A 7 -66.59 54.82 14.48
N SER A 8 -66.56 53.50 14.26
CA SER A 8 -65.44 52.89 13.53
C SER A 8 -65.84 52.66 12.08
N ILE A 9 -65.10 53.27 11.18
CA ILE A 9 -65.17 53.04 9.73
C ILE A 9 -64.30 51.84 9.38
N ALA A 10 -64.86 50.75 8.85
CA ALA A 10 -64.18 49.62 8.34
C ALA A 10 -63.70 49.88 6.88
N ILE A 11 -62.40 49.95 6.65
CA ILE A 11 -61.80 49.97 5.31
C ILE A 11 -61.44 48.53 4.96
N ILE A 12 -62.09 47.96 3.95
CA ILE A 12 -61.78 46.65 3.38
C ILE A 12 -60.64 46.86 2.38
N ALA A 13 -59.39 46.45 2.74
CA ALA A 13 -58.26 46.41 1.84
C ALA A 13 -58.23 44.99 1.19
N ALA A 14 -58.43 44.91 -0.10
CA ALA A 14 -58.23 43.70 -0.89
C ALA A 14 -56.71 43.45 -1.06
N ILE A 15 -56.23 42.40 -0.42
CA ILE A 15 -54.86 41.95 -0.59
C ILE A 15 -54.77 41.01 -1.80
N PHE A 16 -54.19 41.48 -2.90
CA PHE A 16 -53.75 40.58 -4.00
C PHE A 16 -52.51 39.82 -3.56
N ILE A 17 -52.64 38.49 -3.33
CA ILE A 17 -51.52 37.60 -3.09
C ILE A 17 -50.98 37.18 -4.45
N THR A 18 -49.92 37.85 -4.92
CA THR A 18 -49.05 37.34 -6.01
C THR A 18 -48.14 36.27 -5.44
N SER A 19 -48.43 35.02 -5.73
CA SER A 19 -47.60 33.88 -5.43
C SER A 19 -46.38 33.91 -6.36
N CYS A 20 -45.27 34.46 -5.90
CA CYS A 20 -43.96 34.25 -6.53
C CYS A 20 -43.44 32.86 -6.16
N ASN A 21 -43.51 31.94 -7.10
CA ASN A 21 -42.89 30.62 -7.01
C ASN A 21 -41.35 30.81 -7.09
N ASN A 22 -40.71 31.10 -5.97
CA ASN A 22 -39.24 31.03 -5.87
C ASN A 22 -38.84 29.56 -5.78
N GLN A 23 -38.54 28.92 -6.92
CA GLN A 23 -37.71 27.72 -6.94
C GLN A 23 -36.29 28.12 -6.47
N THR A 24 -36.04 27.90 -5.19
CA THR A 24 -34.67 27.92 -4.66
C THR A 24 -33.94 26.69 -5.22
N THR A 25 -33.26 26.86 -6.33
CA THR A 25 -32.24 25.91 -6.79
C THR A 25 -31.13 25.93 -5.74
N THR A 26 -31.16 24.96 -4.83
CA THR A 26 -30.05 24.68 -3.93
C THR A 26 -28.94 24.10 -4.79
N THR A 27 -28.13 24.95 -5.39
CA THR A 27 -26.82 24.56 -5.89
C THR A 27 -25.99 24.15 -4.68
N THR A 28 -25.87 22.85 -4.45
CA THR A 28 -24.88 22.30 -3.54
C THR A 28 -23.53 22.66 -4.16
N GLU A 29 -22.92 23.74 -3.71
CA GLU A 29 -21.53 24.02 -4.03
C GLU A 29 -20.72 22.85 -3.50
N LYS A 30 -20.21 22.03 -4.41
CA LYS A 30 -19.25 20.99 -4.11
C LYS A 30 -18.01 21.73 -3.60
N MET A 31 -17.77 21.71 -2.29
CA MET A 31 -16.56 22.32 -1.72
C MET A 31 -15.37 21.75 -2.48
N GLU A 32 -14.64 22.60 -3.19
CA GLU A 32 -13.40 22.20 -3.84
C GLU A 32 -12.43 21.68 -2.79
N THR A 33 -12.12 20.40 -2.85
CA THR A 33 -11.15 19.80 -1.95
C THR A 33 -9.76 20.25 -2.40
N LYS A 34 -9.08 21.01 -1.55
CA LYS A 34 -7.73 21.51 -1.87
C LYS A 34 -6.73 20.36 -1.80
N THR A 35 -6.04 20.13 -2.91
CA THR A 35 -4.87 19.22 -2.95
C THR A 35 -3.82 19.69 -1.94
N GLY A 36 -3.23 18.77 -1.21
CA GLY A 36 -2.18 19.10 -0.26
C GLY A 36 -1.87 17.99 0.73
N ILE A 37 -1.06 18.35 1.73
CA ILE A 37 -0.61 17.47 2.79
C ILE A 37 -0.83 18.13 4.15
N THR A 38 -1.31 17.34 5.12
CA THR A 38 -1.39 17.74 6.52
C THR A 38 -0.58 16.81 7.39
N LYS A 39 -0.09 17.30 8.53
CA LYS A 39 0.74 16.57 9.51
C LYS A 39 0.07 16.61 10.88
N ALA A 40 0.00 15.47 11.56
CA ALA A 40 -0.48 15.36 12.93
C ALA A 40 0.53 14.57 13.79
N ALA A 41 0.68 14.94 15.05
CA ALA A 41 1.41 14.11 16.01
C ALA A 41 0.69 12.77 16.19
N TRP A 42 1.44 11.68 16.23
CA TRP A 42 0.87 10.33 16.31
C TRP A 42 1.43 9.49 17.47
N GLY A 43 2.41 9.99 18.19
CA GLY A 43 3.02 9.36 19.34
C GLY A 43 4.54 9.41 19.31
N THR A 44 5.17 8.59 20.12
CA THR A 44 6.64 8.47 20.22
C THR A 44 7.05 7.02 20.31
N THR A 45 8.20 6.66 19.75
CA THR A 45 8.85 5.36 19.94
C THR A 45 10.36 5.51 19.80
N ASP A 46 11.13 4.74 20.56
CA ASP A 46 12.60 4.82 20.58
C ASP A 46 13.15 6.24 20.81
N GLY A 47 12.44 7.07 21.60
CA GLY A 47 12.81 8.46 21.87
C GLY A 47 12.59 9.42 20.68
N LYS A 48 11.93 8.98 19.60
CA LYS A 48 11.64 9.79 18.43
C LYS A 48 10.15 10.08 18.31
N GLU A 49 9.81 11.28 17.82
CA GLU A 49 8.43 11.64 17.48
C GLU A 49 7.96 10.91 16.23
N VAL A 50 6.74 10.40 16.28
CA VAL A 50 6.06 9.79 15.16
C VAL A 50 4.90 10.69 14.71
N PHE A 51 4.79 10.88 13.42
CA PHE A 51 3.78 11.72 12.79
C PHE A 51 2.96 10.92 11.79
N LEU A 52 1.71 11.32 11.63
CA LEU A 52 0.81 10.86 10.58
C LEU A 52 0.61 11.99 9.56
N TYR A 53 0.89 11.72 8.31
CA TYR A 53 0.70 12.63 7.19
C TYR A 53 -0.53 12.18 6.40
N THR A 54 -1.41 13.14 6.04
CA THR A 54 -2.56 12.88 5.19
C THR A 54 -2.37 13.63 3.88
N LEU A 55 -2.19 12.88 2.80
CA LEU A 55 -2.17 13.38 1.43
C LEU A 55 -3.61 13.39 0.93
N THR A 56 -4.04 14.52 0.35
CA THR A 56 -5.38 14.70 -0.22
C THR A 56 -5.24 15.24 -1.63
N ASN A 57 -5.89 14.63 -2.62
CA ASN A 57 -5.92 15.11 -4.00
C ASN A 57 -7.16 15.97 -4.29
N ALA A 58 -7.23 16.59 -5.46
CA ALA A 58 -8.34 17.46 -5.87
C ALA A 58 -9.71 16.75 -5.93
N LYS A 59 -9.71 15.39 -6.01
CA LYS A 59 -10.93 14.57 -5.99
C LYS A 59 -11.36 14.14 -4.59
N GLY A 60 -10.63 14.57 -3.54
CA GLY A 60 -10.94 14.21 -2.15
C GLY A 60 -10.49 12.81 -1.74
N VAL A 61 -9.75 12.10 -2.59
CA VAL A 61 -9.10 10.84 -2.21
C VAL A 61 -8.01 11.14 -1.20
N GLN A 62 -7.89 10.30 -0.17
CA GLN A 62 -6.93 10.48 0.91
C GLN A 62 -6.06 9.25 1.11
N VAL A 63 -4.75 9.50 1.28
CA VAL A 63 -3.79 8.49 1.70
C VAL A 63 -3.11 8.99 2.97
N LYS A 64 -3.12 8.14 4.02
CA LYS A 64 -2.42 8.45 5.27
C LYS A 64 -1.14 7.64 5.36
N ILE A 65 -0.05 8.32 5.72
CA ILE A 65 1.29 7.73 5.78
C ILE A 65 1.94 8.13 7.11
N SER A 66 2.44 7.14 7.84
CA SER A 66 3.25 7.37 9.04
C SER A 66 4.73 7.37 8.69
N ASN A 67 5.52 8.21 9.39
CA ASN A 67 6.97 8.11 9.32
C ASN A 67 7.55 6.93 10.14
N TYR A 68 6.74 6.19 10.89
CA TYR A 68 7.13 4.89 11.44
C TYR A 68 6.95 3.83 10.34
N GLY A 69 8.05 3.20 9.93
CA GLY A 69 8.06 2.21 8.85
C GLY A 69 7.76 2.79 7.45
N ALA A 70 7.71 4.12 7.29
CA ALA A 70 7.22 4.77 6.07
C ALA A 70 5.87 4.17 5.61
N THR A 71 4.96 3.93 6.56
CA THR A 71 3.81 3.04 6.45
C THR A 71 2.60 3.74 5.87
N VAL A 72 2.00 3.18 4.82
CA VAL A 72 0.64 3.53 4.35
C VAL A 72 -0.37 2.95 5.34
N THR A 73 -1.01 3.81 6.13
CA THR A 73 -1.95 3.38 7.18
C THR A 73 -3.39 3.35 6.73
N SER A 74 -3.72 4.10 5.66
CA SER A 74 -5.07 4.20 5.12
C SER A 74 -5.03 4.73 3.69
N TRP A 75 -5.93 4.24 2.84
CA TRP A 75 -6.19 4.81 1.52
C TRP A 75 -7.70 4.86 1.29
N VAL A 76 -8.29 6.03 1.53
CA VAL A 76 -9.75 6.23 1.46
C VAL A 76 -10.13 6.73 0.07
N SER A 77 -11.07 6.02 -0.54
CA SER A 77 -11.68 6.35 -1.82
C SER A 77 -13.17 6.00 -1.82
N PRO A 78 -14.03 6.74 -2.54
CA PRO A 78 -15.43 6.34 -2.71
C PRO A 78 -15.55 5.02 -3.47
N ASP A 79 -16.67 4.32 -3.29
CA ASP A 79 -17.11 3.23 -4.16
C ASP A 79 -18.08 3.76 -5.24
N LYS A 80 -18.67 2.87 -6.05
CA LYS A 80 -19.66 3.23 -7.09
C LYS A 80 -20.94 3.89 -6.59
N ASN A 81 -21.17 3.90 -5.27
CA ASN A 81 -22.28 4.55 -4.60
C ASN A 81 -21.82 5.77 -3.79
N ASP A 82 -20.66 6.32 -4.09
CA ASP A 82 -20.02 7.44 -3.40
C ASP A 82 -19.72 7.20 -1.91
N LYS A 83 -19.73 5.94 -1.44
CA LYS A 83 -19.43 5.61 -0.05
C LYS A 83 -17.91 5.51 0.15
N PRO A 84 -17.29 6.40 0.95
CA PRO A 84 -15.86 6.35 1.20
C PRO A 84 -15.50 5.22 2.15
N SER A 85 -14.41 4.49 1.85
CA SER A 85 -13.81 3.51 2.74
C SER A 85 -12.34 3.31 2.42
N SER A 86 -11.55 2.85 3.41
CA SER A 86 -10.15 2.49 3.15
C SER A 86 -10.07 1.16 2.42
N ILE A 87 -9.27 1.14 1.36
CA ILE A 87 -9.01 -0.08 0.56
C ILE A 87 -7.76 -0.83 1.03
N VAL A 88 -7.08 -0.34 2.08
CA VAL A 88 -5.92 -0.99 2.69
C VAL A 88 -6.15 -1.24 4.17
N LEU A 89 -5.55 -2.32 4.69
CA LEU A 89 -5.52 -2.58 6.13
C LEU A 89 -4.56 -1.62 6.83
N GLY A 90 -4.94 -1.19 8.03
CA GLY A 90 -4.14 -0.37 8.89
C GLY A 90 -4.80 -0.13 10.24
N PHE A 91 -4.09 0.61 11.11
CA PHE A 91 -4.58 1.02 12.42
C PHE A 91 -4.64 2.54 12.52
N ASP A 92 -5.54 3.03 13.38
CA ASP A 92 -5.74 4.46 13.62
C ASP A 92 -4.76 5.02 14.66
N SER A 93 -3.91 4.18 15.26
CA SER A 93 -2.94 4.57 16.26
C SER A 93 -1.58 3.90 16.08
N LEU A 94 -0.53 4.57 16.53
CA LEU A 94 0.83 4.04 16.55
C LEU A 94 0.93 2.73 17.35
N SER A 95 0.16 2.60 18.44
CA SER A 95 0.19 1.41 19.31
C SER A 95 -0.17 0.13 18.55
N GLY A 96 -1.08 0.19 17.57
CA GLY A 96 -1.40 -0.94 16.71
C GLY A 96 -0.19 -1.44 15.91
N TYR A 97 0.65 -0.53 15.43
CA TYR A 97 1.87 -0.88 14.68
C TYR A 97 3.01 -1.35 15.63
N LEU A 98 3.09 -0.81 16.85
CA LEU A 98 4.06 -1.28 17.84
C LEU A 98 3.72 -2.69 18.36
N ALA A 99 2.47 -3.14 18.24
CA ALA A 99 2.03 -4.50 18.54
C ALA A 99 2.54 -5.56 17.54
N LYS A 100 3.39 -5.16 16.59
CA LYS A 100 4.03 -6.02 15.57
C LYS A 100 3.03 -6.75 14.66
N PRO A 101 2.14 -6.02 13.98
CA PRO A 101 1.29 -6.62 12.95
C PRO A 101 2.13 -7.15 11.79
N PRO A 102 1.59 -8.01 10.92
CA PRO A 102 2.33 -8.59 9.79
C PRO A 102 2.58 -7.55 8.68
N TYR A 103 3.41 -6.55 8.97
CA TYR A 103 3.93 -5.53 8.04
C TYR A 103 2.87 -4.64 7.35
N PHE A 104 1.67 -4.46 7.91
CA PHE A 104 0.59 -3.69 7.30
C PHE A 104 1.06 -2.33 6.76
N GLY A 105 1.05 -2.18 5.43
CA GLY A 105 1.37 -0.95 4.70
C GLY A 105 2.81 -0.45 4.79
N ALA A 106 3.69 -1.15 5.49
CA ALA A 106 5.05 -0.71 5.74
C ALA A 106 5.96 -0.82 4.51
N VAL A 107 7.00 0.01 4.45
CA VAL A 107 8.16 -0.24 3.60
C VAL A 107 9.01 -1.30 4.26
N VAL A 108 9.22 -2.42 3.56
CA VAL A 108 10.05 -3.52 4.03
C VAL A 108 11.42 -3.50 3.34
N GLY A 109 12.44 -3.75 4.09
CA GLY A 109 13.86 -3.69 3.70
C GLY A 109 14.75 -3.83 4.95
N ARG A 110 16.09 -3.93 4.78
CA ARG A 110 16.90 -3.69 3.58
C ARG A 110 16.60 -4.70 2.46
N TYR A 111 16.24 -5.95 2.79
CA TYR A 111 15.87 -6.96 1.82
C TYR A 111 14.43 -7.43 2.06
N GLY A 112 13.53 -7.00 1.20
CA GLY A 112 12.13 -7.46 1.16
C GLY A 112 12.04 -8.91 0.76
N ASN A 113 11.06 -9.63 1.31
CA ASN A 113 10.91 -11.07 1.21
C ASN A 113 12.08 -11.84 1.85
N ARG A 114 12.37 -13.08 1.44
CA ARG A 114 13.22 -14.03 2.16
C ARG A 114 14.64 -14.10 1.62
N ILE A 115 15.60 -14.40 2.54
CA ILE A 115 16.94 -14.88 2.23
C ILE A 115 17.12 -16.22 2.95
N ALA A 116 17.44 -17.27 2.20
CA ALA A 116 17.61 -18.64 2.67
C ALA A 116 18.63 -18.73 3.82
N LYS A 117 18.21 -19.33 4.94
CA LYS A 117 19.05 -19.55 6.13
C LYS A 117 19.68 -18.28 6.69
N GLY A 118 19.15 -17.10 6.31
CA GLY A 118 19.71 -15.80 6.67
C GLY A 118 21.15 -15.60 6.17
N LYS A 119 21.56 -16.23 5.07
CA LYS A 119 22.95 -16.19 4.59
C LYS A 119 23.03 -15.80 3.13
N PHE A 120 23.99 -14.95 2.80
CA PHE A 120 24.35 -14.62 1.42
C PHE A 120 25.85 -14.29 1.31
N LYS A 121 26.34 -14.22 0.09
CA LYS A 121 27.72 -13.82 -0.20
C LYS A 121 27.73 -12.60 -1.12
N ILE A 122 28.73 -11.74 -0.90
CA ILE A 122 29.16 -10.73 -1.85
C ILE A 122 30.64 -11.01 -2.10
N ASP A 123 31.01 -11.37 -3.31
CA ASP A 123 32.32 -11.88 -3.68
C ASP A 123 32.75 -13.06 -2.76
N THR A 124 33.83 -12.91 -2.01
CA THR A 124 34.34 -13.92 -1.08
C THR A 124 33.78 -13.77 0.35
N ALA A 125 33.18 -12.62 0.68
CA ALA A 125 32.66 -12.34 2.01
C ALA A 125 31.28 -12.95 2.22
N GLN A 126 31.10 -13.70 3.31
CA GLN A 126 29.80 -14.23 3.72
C GLN A 126 29.19 -13.34 4.80
N TYR A 127 27.90 -13.06 4.65
CA TYR A 127 27.07 -12.31 5.61
C TYR A 127 26.03 -13.23 6.23
N THR A 128 25.71 -12.96 7.48
CA THR A 128 24.70 -13.71 8.23
C THR A 128 23.72 -12.74 8.87
N LEU A 129 22.44 -12.95 8.58
CA LEU A 129 21.31 -12.19 9.08
C LEU A 129 20.59 -12.97 10.18
N ALA A 130 19.79 -12.27 10.98
CA ALA A 130 18.89 -12.93 11.92
C ALA A 130 17.84 -13.78 11.16
N THR A 131 17.57 -14.98 11.68
CA THR A 131 16.51 -15.86 11.15
C THR A 131 15.22 -15.57 11.94
N ASN A 132 14.39 -14.72 11.41
CA ASN A 132 13.14 -14.24 12.00
C ASN A 132 11.87 -14.88 11.40
N ASN A 133 12.05 -15.86 10.48
CA ASN A 133 10.98 -16.63 9.87
C ASN A 133 11.41 -18.11 9.75
N GLY A 134 11.24 -18.86 10.83
CA GLY A 134 11.79 -20.22 10.92
C GLY A 134 13.31 -20.20 10.77
N GLN A 135 13.83 -20.89 9.76
CA GLN A 135 15.27 -20.92 9.46
C GLN A 135 15.74 -19.80 8.50
N ASN A 136 14.85 -18.94 8.03
CA ASN A 136 15.14 -17.93 7.01
C ASN A 136 15.09 -16.51 7.59
N ALA A 137 15.80 -15.58 6.95
CA ALA A 137 15.60 -14.16 7.17
C ALA A 137 14.41 -13.67 6.33
N LEU A 138 13.60 -12.76 6.87
CA LEU A 138 12.42 -12.20 6.22
C LEU A 138 12.37 -10.68 6.44
N HIS A 139 12.06 -9.94 5.39
CA HIS A 139 11.73 -8.50 5.40
C HIS A 139 12.73 -7.63 6.16
N GLY A 140 14.03 -7.91 6.01
CA GLY A 140 15.10 -7.08 6.56
C GLY A 140 15.55 -7.45 7.97
N GLY A 141 14.86 -8.38 8.66
CA GLY A 141 15.31 -8.88 9.96
C GLY A 141 14.37 -8.58 11.13
N LEU A 142 14.91 -8.55 12.35
CA LEU A 142 14.15 -8.37 13.58
C LEU A 142 13.63 -6.94 13.73
N LYS A 143 14.43 -5.95 13.34
CA LYS A 143 14.09 -4.54 13.35
C LYS A 143 14.42 -3.92 12.00
N GLY A 144 13.72 -4.39 10.93
CA GLY A 144 13.85 -3.90 9.57
C GLY A 144 13.30 -2.48 9.38
N PHE A 145 13.20 -2.04 8.14
CA PHE A 145 12.74 -0.69 7.78
C PHE A 145 11.32 -0.39 8.25
N ASP A 146 10.48 -1.41 8.37
CA ASP A 146 9.12 -1.38 8.91
C ASP A 146 9.03 -0.92 10.37
N LYS A 147 10.13 -1.00 11.13
CA LYS A 147 10.21 -0.66 12.56
C LYS A 147 11.12 0.53 12.86
N GLN A 148 11.50 1.28 11.83
CA GLN A 148 12.30 2.49 11.96
C GLN A 148 11.44 3.75 11.91
N VAL A 149 11.85 4.80 12.62
CA VAL A 149 11.29 6.14 12.44
C VAL A 149 12.13 6.87 11.42
N TRP A 150 11.50 7.17 10.28
CA TRP A 150 12.10 7.83 9.13
C TRP A 150 12.02 9.35 9.27
N ASP A 151 13.00 10.07 8.72
CA ASP A 151 12.92 11.51 8.57
C ASP A 151 11.95 11.83 7.41
N ALA A 152 10.95 12.68 7.69
CA ALA A 152 9.88 12.95 6.74
C ALA A 152 9.82 14.42 6.35
N THR A 153 9.82 14.70 5.05
CA THR A 153 9.77 16.03 4.45
C THR A 153 8.59 16.13 3.50
N PRO A 154 7.50 16.85 3.86
CA PRO A 154 6.43 17.17 2.93
C PRO A 154 6.95 18.03 1.78
N ALA A 155 6.38 17.85 0.56
CA ALA A 155 6.65 18.77 -0.53
C ALA A 155 6.23 20.21 -0.17
N SER A 156 6.99 21.19 -0.67
CA SER A 156 6.73 22.63 -0.40
C SER A 156 5.69 23.24 -1.33
N ASP A 157 5.30 22.52 -2.36
CA ASP A 157 4.34 22.92 -3.38
C ASP A 157 2.92 22.41 -3.07
N SER A 158 1.98 22.73 -3.94
CA SER A 158 0.58 22.28 -3.84
C SER A 158 0.39 20.78 -4.17
N THR A 159 1.46 20.01 -4.30
CA THR A 159 1.36 18.56 -4.57
C THR A 159 1.17 17.78 -3.28
N ALA A 160 0.33 16.75 -3.32
CA ALA A 160 0.18 15.82 -2.21
C ALA A 160 1.36 14.80 -2.26
N SER A 161 2.56 15.24 -1.84
CA SER A 161 3.79 14.46 -1.90
C SER A 161 4.56 14.51 -0.58
N LEU A 162 5.09 13.35 -0.16
CA LEU A 162 5.87 13.14 1.07
C LEU A 162 7.13 12.35 0.75
N GLU A 163 8.28 12.89 1.09
CA GLU A 163 9.56 12.15 1.05
C GLU A 163 9.94 11.69 2.45
N LEU A 164 10.29 10.40 2.56
CA LEU A 164 10.80 9.80 3.80
C LEU A 164 12.19 9.26 3.53
N SER A 165 13.15 9.55 4.40
CA SER A 165 14.53 9.10 4.27
C SER A 165 15.01 8.40 5.54
N TYR A 166 15.89 7.41 5.34
CA TYR A 166 16.50 6.65 6.42
C TYR A 166 17.95 6.30 6.10
N LEU A 167 18.81 6.39 7.10
CA LEU A 167 20.19 5.91 7.04
C LEU A 167 20.30 4.58 7.78
N SER A 168 20.32 3.48 7.03
CA SER A 168 20.60 2.14 7.55
C SER A 168 22.11 1.97 7.65
N LYS A 169 22.65 1.88 8.89
CA LYS A 169 24.09 1.86 9.16
C LYS A 169 24.74 0.55 8.75
N ASP A 170 26.05 0.58 8.48
CA ASP A 170 26.86 -0.63 8.25
C ASP A 170 26.66 -1.62 9.42
N GLY A 171 26.35 -2.87 9.09
CA GLY A 171 26.09 -3.93 10.06
C GLY A 171 24.65 -3.97 10.64
N GLU A 172 23.78 -2.99 10.31
CA GLU A 172 22.37 -3.05 10.75
C GLU A 172 21.69 -4.32 10.24
N GLU A 173 21.06 -5.09 11.14
CA GLU A 173 20.47 -6.41 10.88
C GLU A 173 21.42 -7.41 10.17
N GLY A 174 22.75 -7.14 10.18
CA GLY A 174 23.78 -7.96 9.54
C GLY A 174 24.12 -7.58 8.09
N TYR A 175 23.50 -6.55 7.54
CA TYR A 175 23.78 -6.09 6.17
C TYR A 175 25.00 -5.17 6.11
N PRO A 176 25.90 -5.32 5.09
CA PRO A 176 27.06 -4.47 4.93
C PRO A 176 26.70 -3.10 4.34
N GLY A 177 27.50 -2.10 4.68
CA GLY A 177 27.47 -0.75 4.14
C GLY A 177 26.45 0.18 4.78
N ASN A 178 26.80 1.48 4.83
CA ASN A 178 25.85 2.54 5.14
C ASN A 178 24.98 2.78 3.91
N LEU A 179 23.69 2.49 4.04
CA LEU A 179 22.71 2.67 2.99
C LEU A 179 21.85 3.91 3.28
N LYS A 180 21.94 4.93 2.42
CA LYS A 180 20.93 6.01 2.41
C LYS A 180 19.80 5.58 1.51
N VAL A 181 18.59 5.46 2.07
CA VAL A 181 17.39 5.10 1.34
C VAL A 181 16.35 6.20 1.48
N SER A 182 15.66 6.53 0.40
CA SER A 182 14.49 7.40 0.43
C SER A 182 13.31 6.77 -0.30
N VAL A 183 12.11 7.11 0.19
CA VAL A 183 10.83 6.70 -0.40
C VAL A 183 10.00 7.96 -0.54
N ARG A 184 9.56 8.25 -1.77
CA ARG A 184 8.65 9.36 -2.05
C ARG A 184 7.29 8.83 -2.41
N TYR A 185 6.27 9.24 -1.66
CA TYR A 185 4.87 9.02 -1.95
C TYR A 185 4.27 10.25 -2.60
N THR A 186 3.57 10.07 -3.72
CA THR A 186 2.81 11.13 -4.37
C THR A 186 1.40 10.64 -4.68
N LEU A 187 0.39 11.35 -4.19
CA LEU A 187 -1.00 11.11 -4.55
C LEU A 187 -1.39 12.10 -5.64
N THR A 188 -1.62 11.60 -6.85
CA THR A 188 -1.98 12.44 -8.01
C THR A 188 -3.50 12.71 -8.07
N ASP A 189 -3.89 13.72 -8.86
CA ASP A 189 -5.30 14.00 -9.13
C ASP A 189 -5.98 12.94 -10.02
N ASP A 190 -5.19 12.03 -10.59
CA ASP A 190 -5.69 10.83 -11.29
C ASP A 190 -5.91 9.62 -10.38
N ASN A 191 -5.88 9.85 -9.04
CA ASN A 191 -6.00 8.82 -8.00
C ASN A 191 -4.89 7.76 -8.05
N GLU A 192 -3.69 8.16 -8.44
CA GLU A 192 -2.50 7.32 -8.43
C GLU A 192 -1.74 7.54 -7.12
N LEU A 193 -1.45 6.48 -6.38
CA LEU A 193 -0.43 6.48 -5.35
C LEU A 193 0.88 6.01 -5.98
N LYS A 194 1.75 6.95 -6.24
CA LYS A 194 3.07 6.74 -6.79
C LYS A 194 4.06 6.56 -5.65
N ILE A 195 4.85 5.51 -5.68
CA ILE A 195 5.89 5.21 -4.69
C ILE A 195 7.23 5.10 -5.43
N GLU A 196 8.12 6.04 -5.18
CA GLU A 196 9.46 6.10 -5.76
C GLU A 196 10.48 5.76 -4.70
N TYR A 197 11.35 4.81 -4.99
CA TYR A 197 12.44 4.40 -4.11
C TYR A 197 13.76 4.81 -4.71
N SER A 198 14.65 5.36 -3.90
CA SER A 198 16.04 5.59 -4.29
C SER A 198 16.98 5.20 -3.15
N ALA A 199 18.17 4.71 -3.51
CA ALA A 199 19.19 4.40 -2.51
C ALA A 199 20.60 4.49 -3.06
N THR A 200 21.56 4.81 -2.17
CA THR A 200 23.00 4.76 -2.42
C THR A 200 23.71 4.12 -1.23
N THR A 201 24.86 3.53 -1.47
CA THR A 201 25.66 2.86 -0.45
C THR A 201 27.13 3.25 -0.54
N ASP A 202 27.86 3.16 0.58
CA ASP A 202 29.32 3.35 0.63
C ASP A 202 30.10 2.04 0.55
N LYS A 203 29.40 0.88 0.63
CA LYS A 203 29.99 -0.46 0.53
C LYS A 203 29.03 -1.37 -0.22
N ALA A 204 29.54 -2.35 -0.97
CA ALA A 204 28.70 -3.34 -1.65
C ALA A 204 27.69 -3.98 -0.69
N THR A 205 26.42 -3.96 -1.06
CA THR A 205 25.31 -4.50 -0.25
C THR A 205 24.22 -5.11 -1.14
N VAL A 206 23.28 -5.83 -0.54
CA VAL A 206 22.08 -6.31 -1.24
C VAL A 206 20.88 -5.44 -0.87
N LEU A 207 20.08 -5.09 -1.86
CA LEU A 207 18.91 -4.23 -1.68
C LEU A 207 17.71 -4.77 -2.44
N ASN A 208 16.60 -4.92 -1.73
CA ASN A 208 15.29 -5.21 -2.29
C ASN A 208 14.23 -4.53 -1.40
N VAL A 209 13.69 -3.40 -1.83
CA VAL A 209 12.71 -2.64 -1.05
C VAL A 209 11.34 -2.69 -1.75
N THR A 210 10.30 -2.84 -0.96
CA THR A 210 8.92 -2.87 -1.44
C THR A 210 7.96 -2.32 -0.39
N ASN A 211 6.71 -2.03 -0.79
CA ASN A 211 5.63 -1.67 0.12
C ASN A 211 4.71 -2.87 0.35
N HIS A 212 4.39 -3.14 1.61
CA HIS A 212 3.61 -4.29 2.04
C HIS A 212 2.14 -3.90 2.38
N SER A 213 1.51 -3.12 1.50
CA SER A 213 0.09 -2.79 1.66
C SER A 213 -0.79 -4.01 1.42
N TYR A 214 -1.75 -4.22 2.33
CA TYR A 214 -2.78 -5.24 2.24
C TYR A 214 -4.04 -4.62 1.67
N PHE A 215 -4.43 -5.01 0.46
CA PHE A 215 -5.56 -4.45 -0.26
C PHE A 215 -6.83 -5.28 -0.07
N ASN A 216 -7.96 -4.60 0.12
CA ASN A 216 -9.31 -5.14 -0.04
C ASN A 216 -10.19 -4.07 -0.67
N LEU A 217 -10.52 -4.21 -1.94
CA LEU A 217 -11.26 -3.21 -2.71
C LEU A 217 -12.72 -3.05 -2.27
N THR A 218 -13.28 -4.01 -1.51
CA THR A 218 -14.61 -3.82 -0.92
C THR A 218 -14.62 -2.70 0.12
N GLY A 219 -13.43 -2.39 0.73
CA GLY A 219 -13.32 -1.44 1.82
C GLY A 219 -13.87 -1.95 3.16
N ASP A 220 -14.11 -3.25 3.27
CA ASP A 220 -14.58 -3.91 4.50
C ASP A 220 -13.87 -5.26 4.69
N VAL A 221 -13.11 -5.39 5.78
CA VAL A 221 -12.35 -6.61 6.12
C VAL A 221 -13.22 -7.82 6.44
N SER A 222 -14.55 -7.62 6.64
CA SER A 222 -15.50 -8.73 6.80
C SER A 222 -15.77 -9.47 5.50
N ASN A 223 -15.43 -8.86 4.37
CA ASN A 223 -15.53 -9.47 3.04
C ASN A 223 -14.18 -10.07 2.64
N SER A 224 -14.20 -11.29 2.14
CA SER A 224 -13.01 -11.94 1.60
C SER A 224 -12.60 -11.35 0.25
N ILE A 225 -11.29 -11.37 -0.05
CA ILE A 225 -10.76 -10.97 -1.37
C ILE A 225 -10.92 -12.09 -2.43
N LEU A 226 -11.45 -13.23 -2.08
CA LEU A 226 -11.54 -14.38 -2.98
C LEU A 226 -12.46 -14.15 -4.19
N ASP A 227 -13.43 -13.23 -4.06
CA ASP A 227 -14.32 -12.82 -5.17
C ASP A 227 -13.75 -11.70 -6.04
N HIS A 228 -12.62 -11.08 -5.65
CA HIS A 228 -11.93 -10.13 -6.51
C HIS A 228 -11.42 -10.83 -7.77
N THR A 229 -11.49 -10.14 -8.90
CA THR A 229 -10.95 -10.62 -10.18
C THR A 229 -9.56 -10.03 -10.38
N LEU A 230 -8.57 -10.91 -10.58
CA LEU A 230 -7.16 -10.55 -10.73
C LEU A 230 -6.63 -10.95 -12.10
N MET A 231 -5.83 -10.08 -12.71
CA MET A 231 -4.96 -10.36 -13.86
C MET A 231 -3.53 -9.95 -13.49
N ILE A 232 -2.54 -10.78 -13.84
CA ILE A 232 -1.10 -10.49 -13.69
C ILE A 232 -0.43 -10.74 -15.04
N ASP A 233 0.30 -9.75 -15.54
CA ASP A 233 1.09 -9.86 -16.78
C ASP A 233 2.42 -10.60 -16.52
N ALA A 234 2.31 -11.92 -16.33
CA ALA A 234 3.42 -12.81 -16.03
C ALA A 234 3.16 -14.21 -16.57
N ASP A 235 4.01 -14.69 -17.47
CA ASP A 235 3.95 -16.06 -18.01
C ASP A 235 4.63 -17.08 -17.10
N ASN A 236 5.37 -16.61 -16.10
CA ASN A 236 6.17 -17.44 -15.21
C ASN A 236 6.08 -17.00 -13.75
N TYR A 237 6.44 -17.90 -12.85
CA TYR A 237 6.58 -17.67 -11.42
C TYR A 237 7.79 -18.39 -10.87
N THR A 238 8.24 -18.05 -9.67
CA THR A 238 9.30 -18.76 -8.96
C THR A 238 8.65 -19.76 -7.97
N PRO A 239 8.71 -21.07 -8.22
CA PRO A 239 8.23 -22.07 -7.27
C PRO A 239 9.08 -22.04 -6.00
N VAL A 240 8.43 -22.38 -4.87
CA VAL A 240 9.06 -22.33 -3.54
C VAL A 240 9.08 -23.71 -2.89
N ASP A 241 10.01 -23.89 -1.96
CA ASP A 241 10.05 -25.03 -1.06
C ASP A 241 9.06 -24.88 0.11
N THR A 242 9.02 -25.85 1.02
CA THR A 242 8.14 -25.83 2.20
C THR A 242 8.43 -24.72 3.19
N THR A 243 9.56 -24.03 3.05
CA THR A 243 9.96 -22.85 3.86
C THR A 243 9.74 -21.53 3.12
N LEU A 244 9.06 -21.58 1.96
CA LEU A 244 8.76 -20.44 1.08
C LEU A 244 10.02 -19.79 0.47
N ILE A 245 11.11 -20.56 0.32
CA ILE A 245 12.32 -20.13 -0.42
C ILE A 245 12.20 -20.57 -1.87
N PRO A 246 12.46 -19.70 -2.86
CA PRO A 246 12.49 -20.09 -4.27
C PRO A 246 13.47 -21.22 -4.53
N THR A 247 13.04 -22.21 -5.33
CA THR A 247 13.88 -23.36 -5.71
C THR A 247 15.00 -23.00 -6.71
N GLY A 248 15.00 -21.76 -7.24
CA GLY A 248 15.89 -21.31 -8.31
C GLY A 248 15.34 -21.59 -9.72
N GLU A 249 14.18 -22.24 -9.81
CA GLU A 249 13.48 -22.44 -11.09
C GLU A 249 12.64 -21.19 -11.43
N ILE A 250 12.47 -20.98 -12.74
CA ILE A 250 11.44 -20.10 -13.32
C ILE A 250 10.50 -20.99 -14.08
N LYS A 251 9.26 -21.15 -13.61
CA LYS A 251 8.29 -22.11 -14.11
C LYS A 251 7.10 -21.42 -14.75
N SER A 252 6.62 -21.97 -15.88
CA SER A 252 5.43 -21.43 -16.57
C SER A 252 4.18 -21.55 -15.69
N VAL A 253 3.37 -20.49 -15.70
CA VAL A 253 2.05 -20.48 -15.06
C VAL A 253 0.99 -21.26 -15.85
N LYS A 254 1.21 -21.46 -17.16
CA LYS A 254 0.23 -22.04 -18.08
C LYS A 254 -0.26 -23.41 -17.63
N GLY A 255 -1.57 -23.54 -17.52
CA GLY A 255 -2.22 -24.80 -17.10
C GLY A 255 -2.03 -25.14 -15.61
N THR A 256 -1.68 -24.13 -14.79
CA THR A 256 -1.55 -24.26 -13.34
C THR A 256 -2.49 -23.29 -12.64
N PRO A 257 -2.76 -23.45 -11.33
CA PRO A 257 -3.52 -22.48 -10.55
C PRO A 257 -2.93 -21.07 -10.55
N PHE A 258 -1.63 -20.92 -10.88
CA PHE A 258 -0.92 -19.64 -10.97
C PHE A 258 -1.19 -18.87 -12.27
N ASP A 259 -1.96 -19.41 -13.22
CA ASP A 259 -2.23 -18.73 -14.49
C ASP A 259 -3.26 -17.59 -14.29
N PHE A 260 -2.75 -16.38 -14.04
CA PHE A 260 -3.49 -15.12 -13.99
C PHE A 260 -3.24 -14.26 -15.24
N THR A 261 -2.73 -14.82 -16.33
CA THR A 261 -2.54 -14.09 -17.62
C THR A 261 -3.86 -13.60 -18.19
N LYS A 262 -4.96 -14.24 -17.82
CA LYS A 262 -6.33 -13.77 -18.03
C LYS A 262 -7.01 -13.53 -16.69
N ALA A 263 -7.84 -12.50 -16.64
CA ALA A 263 -8.57 -12.14 -15.44
C ALA A 263 -9.45 -13.31 -14.94
N LYS A 264 -9.23 -13.73 -13.69
CA LYS A 264 -10.04 -14.75 -13.00
C LYS A 264 -10.25 -14.39 -11.54
N LYS A 265 -11.29 -14.96 -10.90
CA LYS A 265 -11.48 -14.82 -9.45
C LYS A 265 -10.31 -15.44 -8.69
N ILE A 266 -9.84 -14.75 -7.64
CA ILE A 266 -8.73 -15.24 -6.79
C ILE A 266 -9.08 -16.58 -6.17
N GLY A 267 -10.32 -16.74 -5.71
CA GLY A 267 -10.80 -17.96 -5.06
C GLY A 267 -10.99 -19.16 -5.98
N LEU A 268 -10.96 -18.97 -7.32
CA LEU A 268 -11.33 -20.02 -8.27
C LEU A 268 -10.50 -21.32 -8.11
N GLU A 269 -9.18 -21.17 -7.91
CA GLU A 269 -8.25 -22.28 -7.85
C GLU A 269 -7.35 -22.23 -6.60
N ILE A 270 -7.63 -21.35 -5.63
CA ILE A 270 -6.78 -21.19 -4.43
C ILE A 270 -6.67 -22.47 -3.62
N GLY A 271 -7.73 -23.30 -3.61
CA GLY A 271 -7.74 -24.59 -2.92
C GLY A 271 -6.76 -25.63 -3.50
N ALA A 272 -6.28 -25.42 -4.73
CA ALA A 272 -5.26 -26.26 -5.35
C ALA A 272 -3.82 -25.78 -5.04
N VAL A 273 -3.68 -24.62 -4.34
CA VAL A 273 -2.38 -24.07 -3.94
C VAL A 273 -2.20 -24.30 -2.45
N SER A 274 -1.29 -25.18 -2.08
CA SER A 274 -1.00 -25.49 -0.67
C SER A 274 -0.62 -24.22 0.10
N GLY A 275 -1.39 -23.89 1.14
CA GLY A 275 -1.21 -22.69 1.95
C GLY A 275 -1.69 -21.39 1.30
N GLY A 276 -2.32 -21.43 0.11
CA GLY A 276 -2.76 -20.25 -0.64
C GLY A 276 -1.63 -19.58 -1.45
N TYR A 277 -1.94 -18.49 -2.13
CA TYR A 277 -0.92 -17.78 -2.91
C TYR A 277 0.02 -17.00 -1.98
N ASP A 278 1.31 -17.23 -2.11
CA ASP A 278 2.42 -16.45 -1.54
C ASP A 278 3.66 -16.65 -2.44
N HIS A 279 3.54 -16.17 -3.69
CA HIS A 279 4.50 -16.49 -4.75
C HIS A 279 4.91 -15.24 -5.52
N ASN A 280 6.17 -15.21 -5.94
CA ASN A 280 6.70 -14.20 -6.83
C ASN A 280 6.39 -14.56 -8.28
N PHE A 281 5.71 -13.67 -8.98
CA PHE A 281 5.43 -13.74 -10.41
C PHE A 281 6.53 -13.01 -11.18
N VAL A 282 7.06 -13.65 -12.21
CA VAL A 282 8.09 -13.10 -13.12
C VAL A 282 7.37 -12.30 -14.19
N LEU A 283 7.48 -10.98 -14.13
CA LEU A 283 6.73 -10.08 -15.01
C LEU A 283 7.23 -10.14 -16.45
N ASN A 284 6.32 -10.03 -17.41
CA ASN A 284 6.61 -10.01 -18.86
C ASN A 284 7.21 -8.66 -19.28
N LYS A 285 8.39 -8.35 -18.74
CA LYS A 285 9.10 -7.09 -19.00
C LYS A 285 10.36 -7.33 -19.81
N LYS A 286 10.60 -6.49 -20.81
CA LYS A 286 11.84 -6.50 -21.60
C LYS A 286 12.95 -5.66 -20.98
N ASP A 287 12.57 -4.69 -20.17
CA ASP A 287 13.45 -3.70 -19.52
C ASP A 287 12.84 -3.20 -18.22
N SER A 288 13.50 -2.25 -17.59
CA SER A 288 13.02 -1.58 -16.37
C SER A 288 12.09 -0.38 -16.64
N SER A 289 11.43 -0.30 -17.81
CA SER A 289 10.43 0.74 -18.05
C SER A 289 9.19 0.56 -17.15
N LEU A 290 8.50 1.66 -16.84
CA LEU A 290 7.24 1.62 -16.10
C LEU A 290 6.15 1.04 -16.99
N SER A 291 5.58 -0.11 -16.61
CA SER A 291 4.52 -0.78 -17.36
C SER A 291 3.45 -1.34 -16.45
N LYS A 292 2.20 -1.42 -16.96
CA LYS A 292 1.10 -2.06 -16.23
C LYS A 292 1.36 -3.56 -16.12
N ILE A 293 1.24 -4.07 -14.89
CA ILE A 293 1.55 -5.48 -14.59
C ILE A 293 0.40 -6.20 -13.89
N VAL A 294 -0.52 -5.47 -13.24
CA VAL A 294 -1.68 -6.05 -12.54
C VAL A 294 -2.92 -5.23 -12.82
N GLU A 295 -4.04 -5.93 -12.92
CA GLU A 295 -5.38 -5.36 -12.82
C GLU A 295 -6.20 -6.17 -11.82
N LEU A 296 -6.67 -5.51 -10.76
CA LEU A 296 -7.50 -6.07 -9.71
C LEU A 296 -8.84 -5.36 -9.69
N LYS A 297 -9.95 -6.13 -9.68
CA LYS A 297 -11.31 -5.59 -9.68
C LYS A 297 -12.18 -6.19 -8.58
N ASP A 298 -13.01 -5.36 -7.99
CA ASP A 298 -14.12 -5.80 -7.17
C ASP A 298 -15.45 -5.30 -7.76
N SER A 299 -16.32 -6.22 -8.13
CA SER A 299 -17.61 -5.91 -8.77
C SER A 299 -18.63 -5.32 -7.79
N ILE A 300 -18.46 -5.57 -6.50
CA ILE A 300 -19.40 -5.07 -5.46
C ILE A 300 -19.19 -3.57 -5.28
N SER A 301 -17.96 -3.13 -5.06
CA SER A 301 -17.64 -1.72 -4.87
C SER A 301 -17.49 -0.95 -6.19
N GLY A 302 -17.28 -1.65 -7.31
CA GLY A 302 -16.92 -1.06 -8.61
C GLY A 302 -15.47 -0.56 -8.68
N ARG A 303 -14.65 -0.78 -7.64
CA ARG A 303 -13.26 -0.34 -7.61
C ARG A 303 -12.37 -1.24 -8.48
N THR A 304 -11.47 -0.59 -9.20
CA THR A 304 -10.40 -1.24 -9.96
C THR A 304 -9.06 -0.65 -9.54
N LEU A 305 -8.11 -1.51 -9.18
CA LEU A 305 -6.73 -1.15 -8.89
C LEU A 305 -5.83 -1.67 -10.02
N GLU A 306 -5.14 -0.77 -10.70
CA GLU A 306 -4.09 -1.09 -11.67
C GLU A 306 -2.73 -0.86 -11.04
N VAL A 307 -1.78 -1.77 -11.24
CA VAL A 307 -0.42 -1.64 -10.73
C VAL A 307 0.55 -1.53 -11.90
N PHE A 308 1.42 -0.52 -11.84
CA PHE A 308 2.51 -0.31 -12.78
C PHE A 308 3.82 -0.35 -12.01
N THR A 309 4.88 -0.91 -12.59
CA THR A 309 6.18 -0.93 -11.91
C THR A 309 7.36 -1.01 -12.88
N THR A 310 8.52 -0.60 -12.38
CA THR A 310 9.82 -0.83 -13.01
C THR A 310 10.50 -2.13 -12.53
N GLN A 311 9.93 -2.78 -11.50
CA GLN A 311 10.47 -4.01 -10.91
C GLN A 311 10.27 -5.24 -11.82
N PRO A 312 11.15 -6.25 -11.72
CA PRO A 312 11.06 -7.47 -12.54
C PRO A 312 10.02 -8.48 -12.04
N GLY A 313 9.54 -8.35 -10.82
CA GLY A 313 8.60 -9.28 -10.19
C GLY A 313 7.56 -8.61 -9.32
N VAL A 314 6.52 -9.37 -9.00
CA VAL A 314 5.51 -9.02 -8.03
C VAL A 314 5.18 -10.24 -7.15
N GLN A 315 5.28 -10.09 -5.83
CA GLN A 315 4.75 -11.05 -4.89
C GLN A 315 3.24 -10.88 -4.81
N PHE A 316 2.50 -11.95 -5.06
CA PHE A 316 1.07 -12.04 -4.81
C PHE A 316 0.83 -12.90 -3.58
N TYR A 317 0.33 -12.29 -2.51
CA TYR A 317 0.07 -12.90 -1.22
C TYR A 317 -1.39 -12.70 -0.81
N THR A 318 -2.10 -13.78 -0.49
CA THR A 318 -3.54 -13.77 -0.23
C THR A 318 -3.94 -13.70 1.25
N GLY A 319 -3.07 -13.15 2.10
CA GLY A 319 -3.39 -12.98 3.53
C GLY A 319 -3.58 -14.31 4.26
N ASN A 320 -2.81 -15.33 3.89
CA ASN A 320 -2.97 -16.71 4.35
C ASN A 320 -2.76 -16.88 5.86
N PHE A 321 -1.93 -16.01 6.48
CA PHE A 321 -1.58 -16.04 7.90
C PHE A 321 -2.41 -15.08 8.75
N LEU A 322 -3.39 -14.39 8.18
CA LEU A 322 -4.38 -13.61 8.93
C LEU A 322 -5.37 -14.59 9.58
N ASP A 323 -5.45 -14.60 10.91
CA ASP A 323 -6.12 -15.65 11.69
C ASP A 323 -7.27 -15.13 12.58
N GLY A 324 -7.59 -13.84 12.47
CA GLY A 324 -8.62 -13.19 13.29
C GLY A 324 -8.17 -12.78 14.69
N THR A 325 -6.87 -12.93 15.04
CA THR A 325 -6.32 -12.42 16.31
C THR A 325 -6.17 -10.90 16.29
N ILE A 326 -5.99 -10.31 15.10
CA ILE A 326 -5.94 -8.86 14.88
C ILE A 326 -7.34 -8.35 14.55
N SER A 327 -7.69 -7.19 15.10
CA SER A 327 -8.95 -6.50 14.80
C SER A 327 -8.68 -5.07 14.32
N THR A 328 -9.58 -4.55 13.49
CA THR A 328 -9.62 -3.12 13.16
C THR A 328 -10.00 -2.29 14.39
N SER A 329 -9.84 -0.97 14.33
CA SER A 329 -10.30 -0.05 15.38
C SER A 329 -11.82 -0.12 15.64
N ALA A 330 -12.60 -0.55 14.64
CA ALA A 330 -14.03 -0.81 14.77
C ALA A 330 -14.34 -2.21 15.36
N GLY A 331 -13.33 -2.96 15.82
CA GLY A 331 -13.50 -4.28 16.43
C GLY A 331 -13.77 -5.43 15.45
N LYS A 332 -13.70 -5.19 14.13
CA LYS A 332 -13.86 -6.25 13.13
C LYS A 332 -12.60 -7.10 13.06
N LYS A 333 -12.76 -8.40 13.17
CA LYS A 333 -11.64 -9.37 13.05
C LYS A 333 -11.10 -9.41 11.63
N ILE A 334 -9.77 -9.46 11.50
CA ILE A 334 -9.06 -9.60 10.23
C ILE A 334 -8.74 -11.09 10.05
N ASN A 335 -9.65 -11.78 9.39
CA ASN A 335 -9.54 -13.22 9.16
C ASN A 335 -8.69 -13.55 7.92
N GLN A 336 -8.38 -14.83 7.73
CA GLN A 336 -7.73 -15.34 6.53
C GLN A 336 -8.45 -14.83 5.26
N HIS A 337 -7.67 -14.41 4.27
CA HIS A 337 -8.17 -13.83 3.01
C HIS A 337 -9.01 -12.54 3.16
N ALA A 338 -8.90 -11.84 4.29
CA ALA A 338 -9.52 -10.51 4.44
C ALA A 338 -8.83 -9.43 3.61
N ALA A 339 -7.60 -9.67 3.16
CA ALA A 339 -6.87 -8.78 2.26
C ALA A 339 -5.72 -9.51 1.57
N MET A 340 -5.11 -8.88 0.56
CA MET A 340 -3.98 -9.41 -0.19
C MET A 340 -2.91 -8.37 -0.42
N CYS A 341 -1.68 -8.81 -0.70
CA CYS A 341 -0.56 -7.95 -1.05
C CYS A 341 -0.15 -8.13 -2.51
N LEU A 342 0.30 -7.03 -3.12
CA LEU A 342 0.89 -6.95 -4.46
C LEU A 342 2.22 -6.21 -4.32
N GLU A 343 3.27 -6.92 -3.92
CA GLU A 343 4.57 -6.36 -3.57
C GLU A 343 5.49 -6.40 -4.79
N THR A 344 5.69 -5.26 -5.43
CA THR A 344 6.59 -5.14 -6.57
C THR A 344 8.04 -5.18 -6.07
N GLN A 345 8.86 -6.08 -6.62
CA GLN A 345 10.15 -6.42 -6.03
C GLN A 345 11.10 -7.09 -7.04
N HIS A 346 12.37 -7.22 -6.65
CA HIS A 346 13.23 -8.27 -7.17
C HIS A 346 12.84 -9.62 -6.55
N PHE A 347 13.28 -10.72 -7.17
CA PHE A 347 12.85 -12.04 -6.72
C PHE A 347 13.40 -12.36 -5.33
N PRO A 348 12.64 -13.08 -4.48
CA PRO A 348 13.15 -13.52 -3.18
C PRO A 348 14.40 -14.38 -3.35
N ASP A 349 15.31 -14.32 -2.36
CA ASP A 349 16.56 -15.06 -2.32
C ASP A 349 17.52 -14.82 -3.51
N SER A 350 17.34 -13.73 -4.29
CA SER A 350 18.21 -13.42 -5.45
C SER A 350 19.71 -13.46 -5.13
N PRO A 351 20.22 -13.02 -3.97
CA PRO A 351 21.64 -13.13 -3.66
C PRO A 351 22.22 -14.55 -3.70
N ASN A 352 21.36 -15.57 -3.52
CA ASN A 352 21.72 -17.00 -3.56
C ASN A 352 21.33 -17.69 -4.87
N GLN A 353 20.65 -16.99 -5.78
CA GLN A 353 20.09 -17.54 -7.03
C GLN A 353 20.74 -16.89 -8.25
N PRO A 354 21.80 -17.48 -8.84
CA PRO A 354 22.57 -16.87 -9.92
C PRO A 354 21.79 -16.54 -11.19
N LYS A 355 20.63 -17.19 -11.39
CA LYS A 355 19.76 -16.97 -12.55
C LYS A 355 18.74 -15.84 -12.33
N PHE A 356 18.60 -15.34 -11.11
CA PHE A 356 17.67 -14.28 -10.79
C PHE A 356 18.28 -12.90 -11.04
N PRO A 357 17.46 -11.87 -11.28
CA PRO A 357 17.96 -10.49 -11.38
C PRO A 357 18.77 -10.12 -10.14
N THR A 358 19.92 -9.50 -10.35
CA THR A 358 20.80 -9.11 -9.25
C THR A 358 20.19 -8.04 -8.36
N THR A 359 20.38 -8.19 -7.06
CA THR A 359 20.01 -7.20 -6.03
C THR A 359 21.24 -6.53 -5.43
N LEU A 360 22.44 -6.76 -6.01
CA LEU A 360 23.67 -6.14 -5.58
C LEU A 360 23.67 -4.65 -5.92
N LEU A 361 23.95 -3.81 -4.93
CA LEU A 361 24.18 -2.38 -5.08
C LEU A 361 25.62 -2.06 -4.71
N LEU A 362 26.37 -1.46 -5.64
CA LEU A 362 27.77 -1.10 -5.45
C LEU A 362 27.93 0.39 -5.09
N PRO A 363 29.03 0.77 -4.40
CA PRO A 363 29.38 2.17 -4.22
C PRO A 363 29.43 2.92 -5.56
N GLY A 364 28.91 4.13 -5.59
CA GLY A 364 28.83 4.96 -6.81
C GLY A 364 27.64 4.63 -7.71
N GLN A 365 26.92 3.55 -7.47
CA GLN A 365 25.64 3.26 -8.13
C GLN A 365 24.47 3.88 -7.37
N GLN A 366 23.42 4.22 -8.09
CA GLN A 366 22.12 4.61 -7.52
C GLN A 366 21.08 3.55 -7.85
N PHE A 367 20.46 3.00 -6.82
CA PHE A 367 19.23 2.24 -6.99
C PHE A 367 18.08 3.21 -7.22
N TYR A 368 17.20 2.89 -8.16
CA TYR A 368 15.94 3.60 -8.38
C TYR A 368 14.88 2.62 -8.83
N SER A 369 13.70 2.71 -8.24
CA SER A 369 12.53 2.00 -8.74
C SER A 369 11.26 2.80 -8.46
N ILE A 370 10.22 2.49 -9.22
CA ILE A 370 8.92 3.14 -9.10
C ILE A 370 7.81 2.11 -9.19
N THR A 371 6.78 2.28 -8.35
CA THR A 371 5.52 1.57 -8.43
C THR A 371 4.39 2.58 -8.38
N VAL A 372 3.40 2.40 -9.24
CA VAL A 372 2.19 3.22 -9.26
C VAL A 372 0.98 2.32 -9.06
N TYR A 373 0.22 2.60 -8.03
CA TYR A 373 -1.09 2.00 -7.79
C TYR A 373 -2.15 3.02 -8.22
N LYS A 374 -2.88 2.72 -9.30
CA LYS A 374 -3.92 3.60 -9.85
C LYS A 374 -5.30 3.07 -9.52
N LEU A 375 -6.08 3.87 -8.80
CA LEU A 375 -7.43 3.50 -8.38
C LEU A 375 -8.48 4.19 -9.25
N SER A 376 -9.42 3.42 -9.76
CA SER A 376 -10.60 3.93 -10.47
C SER A 376 -11.87 3.26 -9.95
N VAL A 377 -13.03 3.89 -10.22
CA VAL A 377 -14.36 3.35 -9.86
C VAL A 377 -15.24 3.39 -11.12
N LYS A 378 -15.93 2.29 -11.43
CA LYS A 378 -16.83 2.14 -12.59
C LYS A 378 -18.20 1.66 -12.16
#